data_1e43f627dcd7ce7e1ebd753c019347ec
#
_entry.id   1e43f627dcd7ce7e1ebd753c019347ec
#
_cell.length_a   1.000
_cell.length_b   1.000
_cell.length_c   1.000
_cell.angle_alpha   90.00
_cell.angle_beta   90.00
_cell.angle_gamma   90.00
#
_symmetry.space_group_name_H-M   'P 1'
#
loop_
_entity.id
_entity.type
_entity.pdbx_description
1 polymer ?
#
loop_
_entity_poly.entity_id
_entity_poly.type
_entity_poly.pdbx_seq_one_letter_code
_entity_poly.pdbx_strand_id
1 'polypeptide(L)'
;MIKKRKIDIFLVFILVLSAALNLYGIWNSDTDNAYYTAAVESMTQSFHNFFYASFDPAGFVTVDKPPVALWIQTLFALVFGVHGWSVVLPEAIAEVISVALLYFIVKPTFGKTAARISALIMACTPIAVAVSHTNNVDSILVLCLMIATWLLFKAVRKGKIGWLLGAFCMIGVGFNVKMLQAYMVLPAFLLFYMIGAKTTIRKKVVSLITAVIVLAGVSVSWAVVVDSQPESSRPYIGSSQTNSVLELAFGYNGIQRLTGQNGAGGGGTSSSDHDQKNQQQSGDIENNSDSANGQMAPPSGAEMPSGGPDSRQGDVQSGGGGPGGGTGGMFGTGTPGPLRLFQSELSGQASWLIPFV
;
A
#
# COMPACT_ATOMS: atom_id res chain seq x y z
N MET A 1 24.95 -34.64 21.68
CA MET A 1 24.93 -34.94 20.23
C MET A 1 24.03 -33.94 19.50
N ILE A 2 24.60 -33.06 18.73
CA ILE A 2 23.82 -32.11 17.88
C ILE A 2 23.27 -32.93 16.73
N LYS A 3 21.96 -33.20 16.76
CA LYS A 3 21.25 -33.89 15.68
C LYS A 3 21.34 -33.03 14.42
N LYS A 4 22.21 -33.39 13.45
CA LYS A 4 22.30 -32.70 12.16
C LYS A 4 20.90 -32.64 11.54
N ARG A 5 20.32 -31.46 11.47
CA ARG A 5 19.02 -31.22 10.79
C ARG A 5 19.23 -31.51 9.30
N LYS A 6 18.68 -32.60 8.81
CA LYS A 6 18.67 -32.87 7.35
C LYS A 6 17.89 -31.76 6.66
N ILE A 7 18.52 -31.10 5.70
CA ILE A 7 17.88 -30.11 4.84
C ILE A 7 16.76 -30.80 4.08
N ASP A 8 15.59 -30.16 4.02
CA ASP A 8 14.46 -30.66 3.22
C ASP A 8 14.65 -30.25 1.77
N ILE A 9 15.04 -31.20 0.91
CA ILE A 9 15.36 -30.95 -0.48
C ILE A 9 14.15 -30.42 -1.28
N PHE A 10 12.93 -30.83 -0.91
CA PHE A 10 11.71 -30.31 -1.52
C PHE A 10 11.46 -28.84 -1.17
N LEU A 11 11.78 -28.43 0.08
CA LEU A 11 11.73 -27.01 0.43
C LEU A 11 12.71 -26.19 -0.41
N VAL A 12 13.94 -26.70 -0.59
CA VAL A 12 14.94 -26.01 -1.43
C VAL A 12 14.39 -25.83 -2.87
N PHE A 13 13.81 -26.90 -3.44
CA PHE A 13 13.19 -26.81 -4.76
C PHE A 13 12.07 -25.76 -4.83
N ILE A 14 11.17 -25.76 -3.82
CA ILE A 14 10.07 -24.77 -3.73
C ILE A 14 10.63 -23.35 -3.63
N LEU A 15 11.68 -23.12 -2.85
CA LEU A 15 12.29 -21.79 -2.70
C LEU A 15 13.00 -21.35 -3.98
N VAL A 16 13.67 -22.26 -4.69
CA VAL A 16 14.26 -21.96 -6.00
C VAL A 16 13.18 -21.61 -7.02
N LEU A 17 12.08 -22.38 -7.04
CA LEU A 17 10.92 -22.06 -7.88
C LEU A 17 10.32 -20.68 -7.51
N SER A 18 10.09 -20.42 -6.23
CA SER A 18 9.61 -19.12 -5.76
C SER A 18 10.55 -18.00 -6.16
N ALA A 19 11.86 -18.17 -5.98
CA ALA A 19 12.85 -17.19 -6.40
C ALA A 19 12.83 -16.97 -7.94
N ALA A 20 12.72 -18.06 -8.71
CA ALA A 20 12.61 -17.95 -10.17
C ALA A 20 11.35 -17.17 -10.58
N LEU A 21 10.18 -17.47 -9.98
CA LEU A 21 8.93 -16.80 -10.31
C LEU A 21 8.92 -15.32 -9.89
N ASN A 22 9.50 -14.98 -8.74
CA ASN A 22 9.47 -13.62 -8.20
C ASN A 22 10.64 -12.74 -8.65
N LEU A 23 11.73 -13.31 -9.17
CA LEU A 23 12.89 -12.55 -9.62
C LEU A 23 13.03 -12.52 -11.15
N TYR A 24 12.38 -13.48 -11.87
CA TYR A 24 12.48 -13.50 -13.33
C TYR A 24 11.75 -12.31 -13.94
N GLY A 25 12.45 -11.55 -14.74
CA GLY A 25 11.87 -10.43 -15.49
C GLY A 25 11.75 -9.11 -14.72
N ILE A 26 12.15 -9.03 -13.44
CA ILE A 26 12.09 -7.75 -12.69
C ILE A 26 12.93 -6.64 -13.33
N TRP A 27 13.97 -7.00 -14.13
CA TRP A 27 14.79 -6.03 -14.88
C TRP A 27 14.06 -5.38 -16.06
N ASN A 28 12.89 -5.91 -16.45
CA ASN A 28 12.03 -5.31 -17.45
C ASN A 28 11.03 -4.29 -16.85
N SER A 29 10.97 -4.20 -15.51
CA SER A 29 10.13 -3.25 -14.80
C SER A 29 10.80 -1.88 -14.85
N ASP A 30 10.32 -0.99 -15.72
CA ASP A 30 10.91 0.34 -15.85
C ASP A 30 10.51 1.24 -14.66
N THR A 31 9.23 1.31 -14.31
CA THR A 31 8.71 2.07 -13.16
C THR A 31 7.23 1.72 -12.92
N ASP A 32 6.94 0.52 -12.43
CA ASP A 32 5.55 0.03 -12.31
C ASP A 32 4.65 0.97 -11.47
N ASN A 33 5.21 1.56 -10.41
CA ASN A 33 4.55 2.62 -9.67
C ASN A 33 5.45 3.86 -9.65
N ALA A 34 5.28 4.71 -10.66
CA ALA A 34 6.06 5.94 -10.83
C ALA A 34 6.03 6.86 -9.58
N TYR A 35 4.90 6.87 -8.86
CA TYR A 35 4.76 7.66 -7.63
C TYR A 35 5.74 7.21 -6.54
N TYR A 36 5.82 5.91 -6.26
CA TYR A 36 6.76 5.40 -5.25
C TYR A 36 8.20 5.42 -5.75
N THR A 37 8.46 5.24 -7.04
CA THR A 37 9.79 5.34 -7.61
C THR A 37 10.35 6.76 -7.47
N ALA A 38 9.55 7.79 -7.79
CA ALA A 38 9.92 9.19 -7.59
C ALA A 38 10.20 9.50 -6.11
N ALA A 39 9.40 8.95 -5.20
CA ALA A 39 9.65 9.08 -3.76
C ALA A 39 10.98 8.43 -3.35
N VAL A 40 11.27 7.21 -3.81
CA VAL A 40 12.55 6.54 -3.52
C VAL A 40 13.72 7.35 -4.08
N GLU A 41 13.62 7.89 -5.29
CA GLU A 41 14.63 8.76 -5.88
C GLU A 41 14.88 10.01 -5.02
N SER A 42 13.81 10.70 -4.60
CA SER A 42 13.91 11.83 -3.66
C SER A 42 14.59 11.43 -2.34
N MET A 43 14.20 10.28 -1.79
CA MET A 43 14.72 9.75 -0.52
C MET A 43 16.21 9.39 -0.58
N THR A 44 16.77 9.10 -1.76
CA THR A 44 18.21 8.86 -1.91
C THR A 44 19.05 10.12 -1.82
N GLN A 45 18.47 11.32 -1.95
CA GLN A 45 19.20 12.59 -2.05
C GLN A 45 19.59 13.17 -0.70
N SER A 46 18.83 12.94 0.36
CA SER A 46 19.13 13.44 1.69
C SER A 46 18.56 12.57 2.82
N PHE A 47 19.18 12.63 4.01
CA PHE A 47 18.66 11.96 5.19
C PHE A 47 17.29 12.53 5.62
N HIS A 48 17.06 13.82 5.40
CA HIS A 48 15.76 14.45 5.65
C HIS A 48 14.68 13.79 4.80
N ASN A 49 14.88 13.72 3.48
CA ASN A 49 13.92 13.10 2.57
C ASN A 49 13.71 11.59 2.90
N PHE A 50 14.80 10.89 3.24
CA PHE A 50 14.73 9.49 3.68
C PHE A 50 13.87 9.33 4.93
N PHE A 51 14.12 10.10 5.99
CA PHE A 51 13.42 9.96 7.27
C PHE A 51 11.92 10.27 7.15
N TYR A 52 11.58 11.34 6.44
CA TYR A 52 10.19 11.79 6.28
C TYR A 52 9.46 11.08 5.13
N ALA A 53 10.12 10.23 4.34
CA ALA A 53 9.57 9.67 3.11
C ALA A 53 9.05 10.75 2.16
N SER A 54 9.89 11.76 1.88
CA SER A 54 9.53 12.91 1.05
C SER A 54 9.38 12.49 -0.41
N PHE A 55 8.26 12.88 -1.01
CA PHE A 55 7.96 12.59 -2.40
C PHE A 55 8.81 13.42 -3.36
N ASP A 56 9.05 14.68 -3.03
CA ASP A 56 9.79 15.59 -3.87
C ASP A 56 11.23 15.83 -3.36
N PRO A 57 12.19 16.11 -4.27
CA PRO A 57 13.59 16.34 -3.90
C PRO A 57 13.83 17.51 -2.95
N ALA A 58 12.99 18.53 -2.97
CA ALA A 58 13.10 19.69 -2.08
C ALA A 58 12.53 19.42 -0.68
N GLY A 59 11.85 18.28 -0.48
CA GLY A 59 11.35 17.84 0.82
C GLY A 59 10.13 18.62 1.30
N PHE A 60 9.27 19.10 0.37
CA PHE A 60 8.07 19.84 0.73
C PHE A 60 6.88 18.98 1.13
N VAL A 61 6.75 17.78 0.55
CA VAL A 61 5.61 16.90 0.79
C VAL A 61 6.04 15.46 0.96
N THR A 62 5.37 14.72 1.86
CA THR A 62 5.59 13.29 2.06
C THR A 62 4.70 12.47 1.13
N VAL A 63 5.03 11.18 0.97
CA VAL A 63 4.10 10.21 0.39
C VAL A 63 2.88 9.98 1.29
N ASP A 64 1.84 9.35 0.74
CA ASP A 64 0.60 8.98 1.43
C ASP A 64 0.70 7.69 2.27
N LYS A 65 1.92 7.17 2.47
CA LYS A 65 2.21 5.92 3.17
C LYS A 65 3.26 6.11 4.26
N PRO A 66 3.23 5.26 5.30
CA PRO A 66 4.29 5.22 6.29
C PRO A 66 5.62 4.75 5.67
N PRO A 67 6.77 5.05 6.29
CA PRO A 67 8.04 5.03 5.61
C PRO A 67 8.73 3.67 5.50
N VAL A 68 8.39 2.66 6.32
CA VAL A 68 9.23 1.47 6.51
C VAL A 68 9.49 0.69 5.21
N ALA A 69 8.47 0.49 4.37
CA ALA A 69 8.71 -0.18 3.08
C ALA A 69 9.58 0.66 2.16
N LEU A 70 9.31 1.97 2.08
CA LEU A 70 10.08 2.89 1.27
C LEU A 70 11.53 3.04 1.77
N TRP A 71 11.76 3.01 3.09
CA TRP A 71 13.13 2.94 3.62
C TRP A 71 13.88 1.72 3.11
N ILE A 72 13.23 0.55 3.09
CA ILE A 72 13.86 -0.69 2.60
C ILE A 72 14.14 -0.55 1.10
N GLN A 73 13.18 -0.09 0.30
CA GLN A 73 13.36 0.15 -1.14
C GLN A 73 14.48 1.17 -1.40
N THR A 74 14.53 2.26 -0.65
CA THR A 74 15.58 3.28 -0.77
C THR A 74 16.96 2.73 -0.42
N LEU A 75 17.09 1.89 0.61
CA LEU A 75 18.37 1.24 0.95
C LEU A 75 18.88 0.37 -0.20
N PHE A 76 18.00 -0.35 -0.89
CA PHE A 76 18.38 -1.10 -2.10
C PHE A 76 18.77 -0.16 -3.24
N ALA A 77 18.02 0.92 -3.46
CA ALA A 77 18.34 1.93 -4.45
C ALA A 77 19.68 2.64 -4.19
N LEU A 78 20.05 2.89 -2.93
CA LEU A 78 21.36 3.45 -2.56
C LEU A 78 22.52 2.50 -2.89
N VAL A 79 22.30 1.18 -2.83
CA VAL A 79 23.35 0.18 -3.13
C VAL A 79 23.45 -0.11 -4.61
N PHE A 80 22.33 -0.23 -5.31
CA PHE A 80 22.25 -0.71 -6.69
C PHE A 80 21.94 0.39 -7.72
N GLY A 81 21.75 1.64 -7.27
CA GLY A 81 21.23 2.73 -8.09
C GLY A 81 19.70 2.74 -8.16
N VAL A 82 19.12 3.88 -8.56
CA VAL A 82 17.66 4.01 -8.75
C VAL A 82 17.28 3.43 -10.11
N HIS A 83 16.85 2.19 -10.10
CA HIS A 83 16.35 1.47 -11.25
C HIS A 83 15.04 0.78 -10.87
N GLY A 84 14.13 0.54 -11.81
CA GLY A 84 12.88 -0.18 -11.52
C GLY A 84 13.12 -1.50 -10.79
N TRP A 85 14.06 -2.33 -11.28
CA TRP A 85 14.39 -3.61 -10.66
C TRP A 85 14.98 -3.49 -9.24
N SER A 86 15.76 -2.47 -8.94
CA SER A 86 16.39 -2.31 -7.61
C SER A 86 15.36 -1.91 -6.54
N VAL A 87 14.34 -1.17 -6.93
CA VAL A 87 13.23 -0.74 -6.06
C VAL A 87 12.26 -1.89 -5.82
N VAL A 88 12.05 -2.76 -6.81
CA VAL A 88 11.18 -3.95 -6.73
C VAL A 88 11.85 -5.12 -5.99
N LEU A 89 13.17 -5.24 -6.06
CA LEU A 89 13.92 -6.36 -5.51
C LEU A 89 13.60 -6.70 -4.04
N PRO A 90 13.45 -5.75 -3.11
CA PRO A 90 13.08 -6.07 -1.73
C PRO A 90 11.70 -6.71 -1.60
N GLU A 91 10.73 -6.35 -2.44
CA GLU A 91 9.39 -6.96 -2.47
C GLU A 91 9.47 -8.42 -2.92
N ALA A 92 10.22 -8.70 -4.00
CA ALA A 92 10.44 -10.06 -4.49
C ALA A 92 11.16 -10.95 -3.44
N ILE A 93 12.16 -10.42 -2.75
CA ILE A 93 12.86 -11.12 -1.66
C ILE A 93 11.91 -11.37 -0.49
N ALA A 94 11.07 -10.39 -0.11
CA ALA A 94 10.10 -10.52 0.96
C ALA A 94 9.10 -11.65 0.70
N GLU A 95 8.65 -11.82 -0.54
CA GLU A 95 7.75 -12.91 -0.94
C GLU A 95 8.44 -14.28 -0.81
N VAL A 96 9.67 -14.45 -1.31
CA VAL A 96 10.43 -15.70 -1.17
C VAL A 96 10.65 -16.07 0.31
N ILE A 97 10.97 -15.10 1.16
CA ILE A 97 11.12 -15.33 2.61
C ILE A 97 9.77 -15.72 3.24
N SER A 98 8.66 -15.12 2.80
CA SER A 98 7.32 -15.43 3.28
C SER A 98 6.92 -16.87 2.96
N VAL A 99 7.25 -17.38 1.77
CA VAL A 99 7.09 -18.80 1.40
C VAL A 99 7.87 -19.72 2.34
N ALA A 100 9.13 -19.37 2.68
CA ALA A 100 9.92 -20.14 3.63
C ALA A 100 9.29 -20.11 5.05
N LEU A 101 8.83 -18.94 5.50
CA LEU A 101 8.18 -18.80 6.81
C LEU A 101 6.91 -19.62 6.91
N LEU A 102 6.08 -19.65 5.87
CA LEU A 102 4.87 -20.47 5.82
C LEU A 102 5.19 -21.95 6.06
N TYR A 103 6.22 -22.47 5.38
CA TYR A 103 6.69 -23.84 5.65
C TYR A 103 7.04 -24.06 7.12
N PHE A 104 7.78 -23.14 7.76
CA PHE A 104 8.18 -23.26 9.15
C PHE A 104 7.03 -23.07 10.15
N ILE A 105 5.98 -22.35 9.78
CA ILE A 105 4.76 -22.17 10.58
C ILE A 105 3.93 -23.46 10.56
N VAL A 106 3.71 -24.03 9.38
CA VAL A 106 2.82 -25.18 9.17
C VAL A 106 3.46 -26.49 9.64
N LYS A 107 4.74 -26.69 9.35
CA LYS A 107 5.46 -27.95 9.61
C LYS A 107 5.34 -28.51 11.03
N PRO A 108 5.44 -27.72 12.11
CA PRO A 108 5.38 -28.24 13.47
C PRO A 108 4.02 -28.75 13.90
N THR A 109 2.94 -28.32 13.26
CA THR A 109 1.55 -28.64 13.61
C THR A 109 0.96 -29.69 12.67
N PHE A 110 1.18 -29.53 11.37
CA PHE A 110 0.53 -30.32 10.32
C PHE A 110 1.50 -31.28 9.59
N GLY A 111 2.77 -31.27 9.96
CA GLY A 111 3.79 -32.14 9.37
C GLY A 111 4.42 -31.60 8.09
N LYS A 112 5.38 -32.39 7.53
CA LYS A 112 6.19 -31.97 6.39
C LYS A 112 5.40 -31.85 5.09
N THR A 113 4.48 -32.77 4.85
CA THR A 113 3.69 -32.81 3.60
C THR A 113 2.80 -31.58 3.48
N ALA A 114 2.01 -31.28 4.52
CA ALA A 114 1.18 -30.07 4.55
C ALA A 114 2.02 -28.81 4.41
N ALA A 115 3.18 -28.72 5.08
CA ALA A 115 4.07 -27.58 4.97
C ALA A 115 4.64 -27.37 3.55
N ARG A 116 4.98 -28.45 2.84
CA ARG A 116 5.45 -28.37 1.45
C ARG A 116 4.35 -27.92 0.51
N ILE A 117 3.14 -28.48 0.67
CA ILE A 117 1.98 -28.11 -0.16
C ILE A 117 1.63 -26.64 0.06
N SER A 118 1.53 -26.19 1.31
CA SER A 118 1.23 -24.79 1.62
C SER A 118 2.29 -23.82 1.03
N ALA A 119 3.58 -24.16 1.18
CA ALA A 119 4.66 -23.35 0.63
C ALA A 119 4.62 -23.33 -0.92
N LEU A 120 4.33 -24.46 -1.56
CA LEU A 120 4.21 -24.55 -3.02
C LEU A 120 3.01 -23.74 -3.53
N ILE A 121 1.85 -23.83 -2.87
CA ILE A 121 0.67 -23.05 -3.24
C ILE A 121 0.99 -21.55 -3.16
N MET A 122 1.59 -21.08 -2.06
CA MET A 122 1.96 -19.67 -1.91
C MET A 122 2.95 -19.25 -3.02
N ALA A 123 3.99 -20.04 -3.27
CA ALA A 123 4.99 -19.74 -4.30
C ALA A 123 4.40 -19.67 -5.71
N CYS A 124 3.35 -20.45 -5.99
CA CYS A 124 2.68 -20.49 -7.29
C CYS A 124 1.41 -19.64 -7.34
N THR A 125 1.09 -18.86 -6.31
CA THR A 125 -0.08 -17.97 -6.31
C THR A 125 0.21 -16.74 -7.18
N PRO A 126 -0.44 -16.57 -8.35
CA PRO A 126 -0.04 -15.55 -9.30
C PRO A 126 -0.24 -14.13 -8.82
N ILE A 127 -1.28 -13.87 -8.03
CA ILE A 127 -1.46 -12.53 -7.47
C ILE A 127 -0.30 -12.16 -6.52
N ALA A 128 0.25 -13.12 -5.77
CA ALA A 128 1.41 -12.90 -4.93
C ALA A 128 2.64 -12.57 -5.77
N VAL A 129 2.88 -13.34 -6.84
CA VAL A 129 3.96 -13.08 -7.81
C VAL A 129 3.77 -11.73 -8.50
N ALA A 130 2.57 -11.42 -8.99
CA ALA A 130 2.29 -10.16 -9.68
C ALA A 130 2.53 -8.93 -8.76
N VAL A 131 2.10 -9.01 -7.49
CA VAL A 131 2.31 -7.94 -6.50
C VAL A 131 3.78 -7.78 -6.14
N SER A 132 4.55 -8.87 -6.03
CA SER A 132 5.98 -8.83 -5.72
C SER A 132 6.85 -8.27 -6.86
N HIS A 133 6.33 -8.21 -8.10
CA HIS A 133 6.98 -7.61 -9.25
C HIS A 133 6.77 -6.11 -9.36
N THR A 134 6.02 -5.51 -8.44
CA THR A 134 5.78 -4.07 -8.38
C THR A 134 6.39 -3.48 -7.13
N ASN A 135 6.76 -2.21 -7.16
CA ASN A 135 7.27 -1.49 -5.98
C ASN A 135 6.14 -1.03 -5.05
N ASN A 136 5.13 -1.87 -4.87
CA ASN A 136 4.13 -1.75 -3.82
C ASN A 136 4.74 -2.05 -2.45
N VAL A 137 4.00 -1.79 -1.38
CA VAL A 137 4.44 -2.07 -0.01
C VAL A 137 3.87 -3.38 0.54
N ASP A 138 3.18 -4.16 -0.30
CA ASP A 138 2.35 -5.28 0.14
C ASP A 138 3.16 -6.51 0.53
N SER A 139 4.18 -6.89 -0.24
CA SER A 139 4.98 -8.09 0.06
C SER A 139 5.78 -7.91 1.36
N ILE A 140 6.29 -6.70 1.62
CA ILE A 140 6.94 -6.36 2.90
C ILE A 140 5.93 -6.42 4.05
N LEU A 141 4.69 -5.94 3.86
CA LEU A 141 3.64 -6.09 4.87
C LEU A 141 3.35 -7.56 5.17
N VAL A 142 3.18 -8.39 4.13
CA VAL A 142 2.93 -9.83 4.28
C VAL A 142 4.10 -10.48 5.04
N LEU A 143 5.34 -10.15 4.71
CA LEU A 143 6.52 -10.64 5.43
C LEU A 143 6.46 -10.28 6.93
N CYS A 144 6.14 -9.03 7.29
CA CYS A 144 5.97 -8.62 8.68
C CYS A 144 4.90 -9.45 9.40
N LEU A 145 3.74 -9.65 8.77
CA LEU A 145 2.64 -10.44 9.33
C LEU A 145 2.97 -11.93 9.43
N MET A 146 3.75 -12.46 8.50
CA MET A 146 4.25 -13.85 8.55
C MET A 146 5.25 -14.05 9.68
N ILE A 147 6.16 -13.09 9.91
CA ILE A 147 7.08 -13.10 11.07
C ILE A 147 6.27 -13.02 12.36
N ALA A 148 5.29 -12.11 12.43
CA ALA A 148 4.40 -11.98 13.58
C ALA A 148 3.67 -13.29 13.88
N THR A 149 3.12 -13.93 12.87
CA THR A 149 2.45 -15.24 12.97
C THR A 149 3.39 -16.31 13.53
N TRP A 150 4.59 -16.41 12.98
CA TRP A 150 5.59 -17.36 13.45
C TRP A 150 5.98 -17.14 14.93
N LEU A 151 6.14 -15.87 15.33
CA LEU A 151 6.41 -15.49 16.72
C LEU A 151 5.24 -15.83 17.64
N LEU A 152 3.99 -15.59 17.20
CA LEU A 152 2.79 -15.95 17.94
C LEU A 152 2.68 -17.45 18.19
N PHE A 153 2.93 -18.28 17.16
CA PHE A 153 2.98 -19.74 17.32
C PHE A 153 4.08 -20.18 18.29
N LYS A 154 5.22 -19.49 18.29
CA LYS A 154 6.28 -19.74 19.29
C LYS A 154 5.85 -19.31 20.69
N ALA A 155 5.14 -18.20 20.84
CA ALA A 155 4.61 -17.72 22.12
C ALA A 155 3.69 -18.76 22.75
N VAL A 156 2.74 -19.28 21.98
CA VAL A 156 1.80 -20.31 22.45
C VAL A 156 2.51 -21.61 22.80
N ARG A 157 3.46 -22.07 21.97
CA ARG A 157 4.16 -23.34 22.19
C ARG A 157 5.17 -23.29 23.33
N LYS A 158 5.88 -22.16 23.48
CA LYS A 158 6.96 -22.03 24.49
C LYS A 158 6.50 -21.39 25.80
N GLY A 159 5.32 -20.77 25.82
CA GLY A 159 4.77 -20.08 26.98
C GLY A 159 5.56 -18.85 27.45
N LYS A 160 6.45 -18.28 26.58
CA LYS A 160 7.29 -17.13 26.90
C LYS A 160 6.68 -15.86 26.35
N ILE A 161 6.44 -14.86 27.20
CA ILE A 161 5.83 -13.58 26.82
C ILE A 161 6.66 -12.83 25.78
N GLY A 162 7.99 -12.91 25.80
CA GLY A 162 8.83 -12.21 24.83
C GLY A 162 8.52 -12.55 23.37
N TRP A 163 8.08 -13.77 23.06
CA TRP A 163 7.64 -14.13 21.71
C TRP A 163 6.32 -13.47 21.35
N LEU A 164 5.40 -13.29 22.32
CA LEU A 164 4.16 -12.57 22.11
C LEU A 164 4.41 -11.08 21.86
N LEU A 165 5.26 -10.46 22.71
CA LEU A 165 5.65 -9.06 22.51
C LEU A 165 6.31 -8.83 21.16
N GLY A 166 7.21 -9.76 20.75
CA GLY A 166 7.80 -9.72 19.41
C GLY A 166 6.78 -9.85 18.28
N ALA A 167 5.74 -10.69 18.43
CA ALA A 167 4.68 -10.81 17.45
C ALA A 167 3.91 -9.49 17.27
N PHE A 168 3.52 -8.85 18.38
CA PHE A 168 2.78 -7.59 18.36
C PHE A 168 3.68 -6.42 17.93
N CYS A 169 4.96 -6.43 18.27
CA CYS A 169 5.95 -5.49 17.75
C CYS A 169 6.01 -5.56 16.20
N MET A 170 6.07 -6.78 15.63
CA MET A 170 6.09 -6.94 14.17
C MET A 170 4.80 -6.48 13.49
N ILE A 171 3.64 -6.60 14.13
CA ILE A 171 2.40 -5.99 13.62
C ILE A 171 2.51 -4.46 13.66
N GLY A 172 3.12 -3.89 14.72
CA GLY A 172 3.40 -2.45 14.81
C GLY A 172 4.36 -1.96 13.72
N VAL A 173 5.39 -2.74 13.39
CA VAL A 173 6.24 -2.47 12.21
C VAL A 173 5.40 -2.54 10.93
N GLY A 174 4.53 -3.54 10.78
CA GLY A 174 3.58 -3.63 9.66
C GLY A 174 2.64 -2.42 9.56
N PHE A 175 2.25 -1.82 10.69
CA PHE A 175 1.51 -0.56 10.69
C PHE A 175 2.34 0.56 10.04
N ASN A 176 3.64 0.63 10.33
CA ASN A 176 4.56 1.57 9.69
C ASN A 176 4.96 1.17 8.24
N VAL A 177 4.41 0.07 7.71
CA VAL A 177 4.43 -0.30 6.28
C VAL A 177 3.13 0.14 5.60
N LYS A 178 1.96 -0.19 6.16
CA LYS A 178 0.66 0.06 5.51
C LYS A 178 -0.48 0.35 6.50
N MET A 179 -0.20 1.08 7.57
CA MET A 179 -1.16 1.59 8.56
C MET A 179 -2.19 0.54 9.04
N LEU A 180 -3.47 0.87 9.06
CA LEU A 180 -4.53 0.03 9.64
C LEU A 180 -4.69 -1.34 8.97
N GLN A 181 -4.19 -1.52 7.75
CA GLN A 181 -4.24 -2.82 7.09
C GLN A 181 -3.48 -3.90 7.88
N ALA A 182 -2.40 -3.53 8.57
CA ALA A 182 -1.67 -4.46 9.44
C ALA A 182 -2.51 -5.00 10.60
N TYR A 183 -3.54 -4.26 11.03
CA TYR A 183 -4.39 -4.65 12.16
C TYR A 183 -5.48 -5.66 11.82
N MET A 184 -5.70 -5.97 10.55
CA MET A 184 -6.70 -6.97 10.12
C MET A 184 -6.49 -8.35 10.76
N VAL A 185 -5.25 -8.70 11.13
CA VAL A 185 -4.92 -9.97 11.77
C VAL A 185 -5.15 -9.97 13.29
N LEU A 186 -5.31 -8.82 13.93
CA LEU A 186 -5.38 -8.70 15.40
C LEU A 186 -6.50 -9.53 16.04
N PRO A 187 -7.75 -9.54 15.54
CA PRO A 187 -8.80 -10.36 16.15
C PRO A 187 -8.42 -11.84 16.20
N ALA A 188 -7.84 -12.35 15.10
CA ALA A 188 -7.39 -13.74 15.03
C ALA A 188 -6.21 -14.02 15.97
N PHE A 189 -5.26 -13.10 16.10
CA PHE A 189 -4.11 -13.22 17.00
C PHE A 189 -4.52 -13.25 18.47
N LEU A 190 -5.42 -12.33 18.86
CA LEU A 190 -5.96 -12.28 20.23
C LEU A 190 -6.70 -13.58 20.57
N LEU A 191 -7.59 -14.02 19.69
CA LEU A 191 -8.36 -15.25 19.87
C LEU A 191 -7.45 -16.48 19.92
N PHE A 192 -6.50 -16.58 19.01
CA PHE A 192 -5.56 -17.71 18.96
C PHE A 192 -4.72 -17.82 20.24
N TYR A 193 -4.22 -16.69 20.76
CA TYR A 193 -3.47 -16.70 22.03
C TYR A 193 -4.37 -17.02 23.21
N MET A 194 -5.58 -16.47 23.27
CA MET A 194 -6.54 -16.74 24.34
C MET A 194 -6.91 -18.23 24.42
N ILE A 195 -7.12 -18.87 23.28
CA ILE A 195 -7.46 -20.32 23.24
C ILE A 195 -6.22 -21.17 23.44
N GLY A 196 -5.13 -20.88 22.72
CA GLY A 196 -3.99 -21.77 22.59
C GLY A 196 -2.97 -21.72 23.72
N ALA A 197 -2.87 -20.61 24.47
CA ALA A 197 -1.87 -20.48 25.53
C ALA A 197 -2.24 -21.31 26.77
N LYS A 198 -1.30 -22.16 27.23
CA LYS A 198 -1.48 -23.02 28.41
C LYS A 198 -1.06 -22.29 29.68
N THR A 199 -1.84 -21.28 30.08
CA THR A 199 -1.60 -20.50 31.30
C THR A 199 -2.93 -19.99 31.88
N THR A 200 -2.90 -19.40 33.10
CA THR A 200 -4.10 -18.86 33.74
C THR A 200 -4.67 -17.69 32.96
N ILE A 201 -6.00 -17.51 33.01
CA ILE A 201 -6.70 -16.45 32.29
C ILE A 201 -6.16 -15.04 32.66
N ARG A 202 -5.84 -14.80 33.94
CA ARG A 202 -5.25 -13.53 34.39
C ARG A 202 -3.91 -13.26 33.69
N LYS A 203 -3.04 -14.27 33.59
CA LYS A 203 -1.74 -14.13 32.89
C LYS A 203 -1.93 -13.92 31.39
N LYS A 204 -2.91 -14.59 30.76
CA LYS A 204 -3.23 -14.35 29.34
C LYS A 204 -3.64 -12.90 29.09
N VAL A 205 -4.59 -12.40 29.91
CA VAL A 205 -5.09 -11.02 29.78
C VAL A 205 -3.97 -10.00 30.00
N VAL A 206 -3.18 -10.13 31.07
CA VAL A 206 -2.06 -9.21 31.31
C VAL A 206 -1.05 -9.26 30.18
N SER A 207 -0.70 -10.45 29.68
CA SER A 207 0.23 -10.59 28.55
C SER A 207 -0.28 -9.94 27.27
N LEU A 208 -1.59 -10.07 26.97
CA LEU A 208 -2.22 -9.43 25.82
C LEU A 208 -2.27 -7.91 25.96
N ILE A 209 -2.62 -7.39 27.15
CA ILE A 209 -2.60 -5.95 27.42
C ILE A 209 -1.18 -5.40 27.18
N THR A 210 -0.16 -6.05 27.75
CA THR A 210 1.24 -5.65 27.55
C THR A 210 1.63 -5.70 26.05
N ALA A 211 1.19 -6.74 25.34
CA ALA A 211 1.46 -6.87 23.90
C ALA A 211 0.77 -5.77 23.07
N VAL A 212 -0.47 -5.40 23.42
CA VAL A 212 -1.19 -4.29 22.76
C VAL A 212 -0.52 -2.95 23.06
N ILE A 213 0.01 -2.74 24.25
CA ILE A 213 0.78 -1.52 24.58
C ILE A 213 2.05 -1.46 23.72
N VAL A 214 2.78 -2.57 23.55
CA VAL A 214 3.95 -2.63 22.67
C VAL A 214 3.56 -2.36 21.23
N LEU A 215 2.47 -2.98 20.75
CA LEU A 215 1.92 -2.72 19.41
C LEU A 215 1.65 -1.23 19.21
N ALA A 216 0.89 -0.60 20.12
CA ALA A 216 0.54 0.80 20.03
C ALA A 216 1.79 1.69 20.03
N GLY A 217 2.74 1.44 20.94
CA GLY A 217 3.99 2.19 21.01
C GLY A 217 4.81 2.13 19.72
N VAL A 218 4.96 0.93 19.12
CA VAL A 218 5.69 0.76 17.86
C VAL A 218 4.92 1.39 16.69
N SER A 219 3.60 1.22 16.65
CA SER A 219 2.76 1.74 15.57
C SER A 219 2.82 3.27 15.48
N VAL A 220 2.69 3.96 16.60
CA VAL A 220 2.67 5.42 16.61
C VAL A 220 4.06 6.05 16.70
N SER A 221 5.12 5.27 16.86
CA SER A 221 6.47 5.78 17.14
C SER A 221 6.96 6.81 16.10
N TRP A 222 6.86 6.47 14.82
CA TRP A 222 7.26 7.39 13.75
C TRP A 222 6.31 8.59 13.64
N ALA A 223 5.00 8.36 13.73
CA ALA A 223 4.01 9.41 13.66
C ALA A 223 4.20 10.45 14.79
N VAL A 224 4.43 9.99 16.02
CA VAL A 224 4.69 10.88 17.17
C VAL A 224 5.97 11.69 16.95
N VAL A 225 7.05 11.07 16.46
CA VAL A 225 8.29 11.79 16.18
C VAL A 225 8.08 12.87 15.11
N VAL A 226 7.39 12.54 14.02
CA VAL A 226 7.10 13.49 12.93
C VAL A 226 6.17 14.60 13.41
N ASP A 227 5.05 14.26 14.04
CA ASP A 227 4.05 15.25 14.47
C ASP A 227 4.54 16.14 15.63
N SER A 228 5.61 15.72 16.36
CA SER A 228 6.26 16.54 17.39
C SER A 228 7.20 17.61 16.82
N GLN A 229 7.58 17.52 15.53
CA GLN A 229 8.42 18.53 14.90
C GLN A 229 7.59 19.77 14.51
N PRO A 230 8.16 20.99 14.60
CA PRO A 230 7.50 22.19 14.10
C PRO A 230 7.14 22.08 12.62
N GLU A 231 5.99 22.59 12.21
CA GLU A 231 5.52 22.56 10.81
C GLU A 231 6.51 23.23 9.84
N SER A 232 7.27 24.21 10.32
CA SER A 232 8.30 24.92 9.53
C SER A 232 9.53 24.05 9.22
N SER A 233 9.74 22.94 9.94
CA SER A 233 10.93 22.08 9.84
C SER A 233 10.65 20.69 9.29
N ARG A 234 9.40 20.40 8.96
CA ARG A 234 8.99 19.10 8.39
C ARG A 234 8.21 19.28 7.08
N PRO A 235 8.25 18.30 6.18
CA PRO A 235 7.39 18.28 4.99
C PRO A 235 5.91 18.33 5.36
N TYR A 236 5.08 18.81 4.44
CA TYR A 236 3.64 18.65 4.53
C TYR A 236 3.28 17.17 4.38
N ILE A 237 2.46 16.65 5.28
CA ILE A 237 2.04 15.25 5.26
C ILE A 237 1.04 15.03 4.13
N GLY A 238 1.49 14.38 3.06
CA GLY A 238 0.70 14.11 1.87
C GLY A 238 -0.60 13.38 2.17
N SER A 239 -1.70 13.84 1.56
CA SER A 239 -3.06 13.31 1.77
C SER A 239 -3.65 13.52 3.17
N SER A 240 -3.03 14.30 4.05
CA SER A 240 -3.63 14.77 5.29
C SER A 240 -4.32 16.13 5.10
N GLN A 241 -5.29 16.46 5.95
CA GLN A 241 -5.96 17.77 5.95
C GLN A 241 -5.34 18.71 6.98
N THR A 242 -4.81 18.18 8.08
CA THR A 242 -4.26 18.94 9.21
C THR A 242 -2.75 18.81 9.35
N ASN A 243 -2.04 18.44 8.28
CA ASN A 243 -0.59 18.22 8.29
C ASN A 243 -0.11 17.28 9.42
N SER A 244 -0.85 16.19 9.67
CA SER A 244 -0.57 15.21 10.72
C SER A 244 -0.52 13.79 10.17
N VAL A 245 0.49 13.02 10.59
CA VAL A 245 0.62 11.60 10.27
C VAL A 245 -0.47 10.78 10.97
N LEU A 246 -0.83 11.14 12.18
CA LEU A 246 -1.91 10.46 12.91
C LEU A 246 -3.26 10.66 12.21
N GLU A 247 -3.53 11.85 11.69
CA GLU A 247 -4.72 12.10 10.88
C GLU A 247 -4.68 11.29 9.58
N LEU A 248 -3.55 11.22 8.89
CA LEU A 248 -3.38 10.38 7.71
C LEU A 248 -3.68 8.90 8.01
N ALA A 249 -3.22 8.39 9.16
CA ALA A 249 -3.39 6.99 9.55
C ALA A 249 -4.84 6.62 9.83
N PHE A 250 -5.56 7.45 10.57
CA PHE A 250 -6.93 7.18 11.02
C PHE A 250 -7.99 7.78 10.09
N GLY A 251 -7.70 8.88 9.40
CA GLY A 251 -8.58 9.53 8.43
C GLY A 251 -8.52 8.89 7.05
N TYR A 252 -7.60 9.34 6.20
CA TYR A 252 -7.50 8.92 4.79
C TYR A 252 -7.26 7.41 4.61
N ASN A 253 -6.27 6.86 5.31
CA ASN A 253 -5.94 5.42 5.23
C ASN A 253 -6.84 4.54 6.10
N GLY A 254 -7.69 5.12 6.94
CA GLY A 254 -8.59 4.43 7.86
C GLY A 254 -10.04 4.49 7.40
N ILE A 255 -10.79 5.43 7.98
CA ILE A 255 -12.26 5.51 7.86
C ILE A 255 -12.69 5.75 6.41
N GLN A 256 -12.03 6.66 5.68
CA GLN A 256 -12.44 7.01 4.32
C GLN A 256 -12.33 5.83 3.35
N ARG A 257 -11.30 4.98 3.49
CA ARG A 257 -11.17 3.75 2.69
C ARG A 257 -12.20 2.69 3.04
N LEU A 258 -12.59 2.59 4.31
CA LEU A 258 -13.61 1.64 4.76
C LEU A 258 -15.02 2.06 4.35
N THR A 259 -15.32 3.36 4.37
CA THR A 259 -16.64 3.92 4.03
C THR A 259 -16.83 4.17 2.53
N GLY A 260 -15.78 3.99 1.71
CA GLY A 260 -15.87 4.16 0.26
C GLY A 260 -15.98 5.62 -0.19
N GLN A 261 -15.67 6.59 0.66
CA GLN A 261 -15.57 7.99 0.25
C GLN A 261 -14.33 8.18 -0.62
N ASN A 262 -14.55 8.52 -1.87
CA ASN A 262 -13.50 8.82 -2.85
C ASN A 262 -12.62 9.95 -2.33
N GLY A 263 -11.31 9.74 -2.39
CA GLY A 263 -10.32 10.73 -1.99
C GLY A 263 -10.57 12.08 -2.60
N ALA A 264 -10.35 13.11 -1.81
CA ALA A 264 -10.40 14.51 -2.21
C ALA A 264 -9.37 14.78 -3.34
N GLY A 265 -9.85 14.76 -4.54
CA GLY A 265 -9.20 15.28 -5.73
C GLY A 265 -10.22 16.10 -6.49
N GLY A 266 -10.31 17.39 -6.19
CA GLY A 266 -11.17 18.31 -6.91
C GLY A 266 -11.98 19.22 -5.98
N GLY A 267 -11.61 20.49 -5.92
CA GLY A 267 -12.37 21.53 -5.24
C GLY A 267 -13.82 21.53 -5.71
N GLY A 268 -14.72 21.33 -4.78
CA GLY A 268 -16.16 21.43 -4.97
C GLY A 268 -16.72 22.28 -3.84
N THR A 269 -17.06 23.49 -4.19
CA THR A 269 -17.84 24.44 -3.40
C THR A 269 -19.02 23.75 -2.69
N SER A 270 -19.06 23.88 -1.40
CA SER A 270 -20.26 23.60 -0.58
C SER A 270 -21.38 24.55 -0.95
N SER A 271 -22.39 24.06 -1.66
CA SER A 271 -23.69 24.69 -1.72
C SER A 271 -24.55 24.18 -0.57
N SER A 272 -24.75 25.06 0.38
CA SER A 272 -25.75 24.93 1.42
C SER A 272 -27.15 24.90 0.80
N ASP A 273 -27.90 23.86 1.09
CA ASP A 273 -29.34 23.79 0.87
C ASP A 273 -30.03 24.93 1.58
N HIS A 274 -30.71 25.77 0.80
CA HIS A 274 -31.78 26.62 1.25
C HIS A 274 -32.98 26.37 0.36
N ASP A 275 -33.95 25.68 0.91
CA ASP A 275 -35.33 25.66 0.45
C ASP A 275 -35.87 27.09 0.33
N GLN A 276 -36.29 27.51 -0.90
CA GLN A 276 -37.36 28.46 -1.02
C GLN A 276 -38.17 28.26 -2.32
N LYS A 277 -39.46 28.13 -2.05
CA LYS A 277 -40.58 28.05 -2.97
C LYS A 277 -40.69 29.26 -3.94
N ASN A 278 -41.11 28.94 -5.14
CA ASN A 278 -42.02 29.68 -6.03
C ASN A 278 -42.18 31.17 -5.84
N GLN A 279 -41.86 31.93 -6.91
CA GLN A 279 -42.90 32.76 -7.57
C GLN A 279 -42.38 33.24 -8.94
N GLN A 280 -43.25 33.05 -9.93
CA GLN A 280 -43.22 33.64 -11.26
C GLN A 280 -43.39 35.15 -11.14
N GLN A 281 -42.58 35.95 -11.87
CA GLN A 281 -43.11 37.14 -12.58
C GLN A 281 -42.11 37.69 -13.58
N SER A 282 -42.67 37.95 -14.76
CA SER A 282 -42.09 38.59 -15.91
C SER A 282 -41.75 40.07 -15.65
N GLY A 283 -40.78 40.60 -16.37
CA GLY A 283 -40.59 42.05 -16.45
C GLY A 283 -39.31 42.40 -17.20
N ASP A 284 -39.54 42.99 -18.33
CA ASP A 284 -38.59 43.48 -19.34
C ASP A 284 -37.71 44.66 -18.87
N ILE A 285 -36.65 44.88 -19.68
CA ILE A 285 -36.12 46.16 -20.14
C ILE A 285 -34.96 46.85 -19.44
N GLU A 286 -33.99 47.09 -20.30
CA GLU A 286 -33.06 48.21 -20.56
C GLU A 286 -31.71 48.34 -19.89
N ASN A 287 -30.77 48.27 -20.81
CA ASN A 287 -29.60 49.16 -21.03
C ASN A 287 -29.21 50.18 -19.95
N ASN A 288 -27.98 50.17 -19.54
CA ASN A 288 -27.08 51.25 -19.95
C ASN A 288 -25.60 50.99 -19.58
N SER A 289 -24.77 51.33 -20.51
CA SER A 289 -23.37 51.62 -20.53
C SER A 289 -22.81 52.37 -19.30
N ASP A 290 -21.61 52.08 -18.86
CA ASP A 290 -20.40 52.87 -19.08
C ASP A 290 -19.21 52.50 -18.21
N SER A 291 -18.11 52.35 -18.91
CA SER A 291 -16.77 52.89 -18.65
C SER A 291 -15.83 52.30 -17.62
N ALA A 292 -14.79 51.88 -18.17
CA ALA A 292 -13.36 52.21 -17.95
C ALA A 292 -12.48 51.18 -17.29
N ASN A 293 -11.72 50.48 -18.07
CA ASN A 293 -10.29 50.69 -18.31
C ASN A 293 -9.29 49.97 -17.37
N GLY A 294 -8.45 49.15 -17.99
CA GLY A 294 -7.29 48.53 -17.33
C GLY A 294 -6.71 47.36 -18.12
N GLN A 295 -6.45 47.58 -19.41
CA GLN A 295 -5.72 46.62 -20.25
C GLN A 295 -4.23 46.63 -19.88
N MET A 296 -3.62 45.44 -19.60
CA MET A 296 -2.22 45.17 -19.86
C MET A 296 -2.11 43.87 -20.63
N ALA A 297 -1.72 43.99 -21.89
CA ALA A 297 -1.39 42.90 -22.81
C ALA A 297 0.09 42.48 -22.60
N PRO A 298 0.44 41.19 -22.74
CA PRO A 298 1.82 40.78 -22.88
C PRO A 298 2.29 40.89 -24.34
N PRO A 299 3.60 41.07 -24.59
CA PRO A 299 4.15 41.31 -25.90
C PRO A 299 4.23 40.06 -26.77
N SER A 300 3.87 40.26 -28.04
CA SER A 300 4.03 39.34 -29.16
C SER A 300 5.49 39.10 -29.52
N GLY A 301 5.81 37.88 -29.93
CA GLY A 301 6.97 37.64 -30.78
C GLY A 301 7.73 36.34 -30.51
N ALA A 302 7.30 35.23 -31.14
CA ALA A 302 8.19 34.23 -31.70
C ALA A 302 7.41 33.34 -32.68
N GLU A 303 7.79 33.41 -33.94
CA GLU A 303 7.27 32.65 -35.07
C GLU A 303 7.64 31.16 -34.94
N MET A 304 6.67 30.28 -35.22
CA MET A 304 6.92 28.86 -35.49
C MET A 304 6.85 28.62 -36.99
N PRO A 305 7.75 27.82 -37.57
CA PRO A 305 7.66 27.43 -38.99
C PRO A 305 6.60 26.36 -39.22
N SER A 306 5.83 26.57 -40.22
CA SER A 306 4.85 25.69 -40.84
C SER A 306 5.51 24.53 -41.58
N GLY A 307 5.00 23.32 -41.40
CA GLY A 307 5.29 22.16 -42.26
C GLY A 307 4.30 21.04 -41.99
N GLY A 308 3.19 20.98 -42.73
CA GLY A 308 2.42 19.76 -42.95
C GLY A 308 2.98 19.07 -44.22
N PRO A 309 2.47 17.92 -44.69
CA PRO A 309 1.10 17.40 -44.56
C PRO A 309 1.05 15.87 -44.28
N ASP A 310 -0.01 15.28 -43.86
CA ASP A 310 -0.84 14.35 -44.65
C ASP A 310 -1.89 13.60 -43.79
N SER A 311 -3.06 13.66 -44.34
CA SER A 311 -4.27 12.99 -43.93
C SER A 311 -4.18 11.46 -43.87
N ARG A 312 -4.64 10.85 -42.77
CA ARG A 312 -5.40 9.60 -42.85
C ARG A 312 -6.57 9.61 -41.88
N GLN A 313 -7.75 9.75 -42.49
CA GLN A 313 -9.05 9.47 -41.93
C GLN A 313 -9.12 8.04 -41.43
N GLY A 314 -9.44 7.87 -40.16
CA GLY A 314 -9.83 6.62 -39.54
C GLY A 314 -11.09 6.87 -38.74
N ASP A 315 -12.19 6.34 -39.19
CA ASP A 315 -13.53 6.41 -38.60
C ASP A 315 -13.51 5.96 -37.14
N VAL A 316 -13.79 6.89 -36.22
CA VAL A 316 -14.12 6.55 -34.85
C VAL A 316 -15.62 6.63 -34.69
N GLN A 317 -16.25 5.47 -34.68
CA GLN A 317 -17.65 5.23 -34.42
C GLN A 317 -18.02 5.74 -33.03
N SER A 318 -18.81 6.78 -32.98
CA SER A 318 -19.40 7.39 -31.81
C SER A 318 -20.39 6.41 -31.16
N GLY A 319 -19.98 5.71 -30.10
CA GLY A 319 -20.89 4.98 -29.22
C GLY A 319 -21.24 5.85 -28.03
N GLY A 320 -22.50 6.33 -27.95
CA GLY A 320 -23.03 7.09 -26.84
C GLY A 320 -23.03 6.27 -25.56
N GLY A 321 -22.23 6.69 -24.57
CA GLY A 321 -22.26 6.18 -23.19
C GLY A 321 -22.78 7.28 -22.27
N GLY A 322 -23.86 7.02 -21.56
CA GLY A 322 -24.47 7.93 -20.59
C GLY A 322 -23.57 8.23 -19.38
N PRO A 323 -23.92 9.22 -18.55
CA PRO A 323 -23.09 9.69 -17.45
C PRO A 323 -23.17 8.73 -16.24
N GLY A 324 -22.23 7.80 -16.20
CA GLY A 324 -21.96 6.94 -15.06
C GLY A 324 -20.45 6.81 -14.95
N GLY A 325 -19.79 7.91 -14.58
CA GLY A 325 -18.33 7.95 -14.41
C GLY A 325 -17.89 7.03 -13.28
N GLY A 326 -17.64 5.75 -13.60
CA GLY A 326 -16.83 4.88 -12.76
C GLY A 326 -15.41 5.40 -12.79
N THR A 327 -14.92 5.91 -11.67
CA THR A 327 -13.50 6.17 -11.44
C THR A 327 -12.76 4.84 -11.59
N GLY A 328 -12.26 4.56 -12.80
CA GLY A 328 -11.25 3.56 -13.01
C GLY A 328 -10.09 3.93 -12.10
N GLY A 329 -9.96 3.19 -10.98
CA GLY A 329 -8.84 3.38 -10.10
C GLY A 329 -7.55 3.19 -10.87
N MET A 330 -6.49 3.82 -10.43
CA MET A 330 -5.12 3.83 -10.97
C MET A 330 -4.58 2.42 -11.32
N PHE A 331 -5.33 1.37 -11.09
CA PHE A 331 -4.97 -0.04 -11.27
C PHE A 331 -5.97 -0.87 -12.11
N GLY A 332 -6.83 -0.27 -12.90
CA GLY A 332 -7.75 -1.02 -13.76
C GLY A 332 -8.56 -2.10 -13.01
N THR A 333 -9.16 -1.75 -11.88
CA THR A 333 -9.81 -2.73 -10.99
C THR A 333 -11.24 -3.15 -11.41
N GLY A 334 -11.67 -2.82 -12.63
CA GLY A 334 -13.00 -3.14 -13.14
C GLY A 334 -14.16 -2.44 -12.40
N THR A 335 -15.39 -2.59 -12.88
CA THR A 335 -16.58 -1.99 -12.26
C THR A 335 -17.04 -2.82 -11.06
N PRO A 336 -17.45 -2.17 -9.92
CA PRO A 336 -17.98 -2.89 -8.77
C PRO A 336 -19.26 -3.67 -9.12
N GLY A 337 -19.32 -4.96 -8.73
CA GLY A 337 -20.48 -5.80 -8.97
C GLY A 337 -20.21 -7.28 -8.59
N PRO A 338 -21.25 -8.13 -8.51
CA PRO A 338 -21.10 -9.52 -8.09
C PRO A 338 -20.25 -10.36 -9.05
N LEU A 339 -20.12 -9.94 -10.31
CA LEU A 339 -19.29 -10.62 -11.32
C LEU A 339 -17.96 -9.90 -11.58
N ARG A 340 -17.55 -9.01 -10.68
CA ARG A 340 -16.31 -8.22 -10.83
C ARG A 340 -15.07 -9.08 -11.09
N LEU A 341 -14.94 -10.22 -10.43
CA LEU A 341 -13.81 -11.14 -10.58
C LEU A 341 -13.70 -11.78 -11.98
N PHE A 342 -14.77 -11.73 -12.77
CA PHE A 342 -14.81 -12.26 -14.14
C PHE A 342 -14.64 -11.19 -15.21
N GLN A 343 -14.45 -9.92 -14.84
CA GLN A 343 -14.15 -8.86 -15.78
C GLN A 343 -12.71 -9.00 -16.31
N SER A 344 -12.47 -8.56 -17.53
CA SER A 344 -11.17 -8.69 -18.22
C SER A 344 -10.00 -8.14 -17.40
N GLU A 345 -10.24 -7.09 -16.62
CA GLU A 345 -9.26 -6.41 -15.78
C GLU A 345 -8.77 -7.26 -14.60
N LEU A 346 -9.62 -8.19 -14.12
CA LEU A 346 -9.33 -9.01 -12.94
C LEU A 346 -9.28 -10.52 -13.23
N SER A 347 -9.92 -10.97 -14.31
CA SER A 347 -10.03 -12.41 -14.59
C SER A 347 -8.68 -13.09 -14.78
N GLY A 348 -7.70 -12.40 -15.36
CA GLY A 348 -6.33 -12.89 -15.51
C GLY A 348 -5.49 -12.91 -14.24
N GLN A 349 -5.91 -12.17 -13.20
CA GLN A 349 -5.12 -11.97 -11.99
C GLN A 349 -5.66 -12.69 -10.76
N ALA A 350 -6.98 -12.80 -10.62
CA ALA A 350 -7.60 -13.28 -9.39
C ALA A 350 -8.51 -14.51 -9.56
N SER A 351 -9.21 -14.66 -10.69
CA SER A 351 -10.30 -15.63 -10.83
C SER A 351 -9.86 -17.04 -11.24
N TRP A 352 -8.62 -17.25 -11.66
CA TRP A 352 -8.15 -18.57 -12.10
C TRP A 352 -7.96 -19.58 -10.95
N LEU A 353 -7.93 -19.15 -9.68
CA LEU A 353 -7.95 -20.03 -8.52
C LEU A 353 -9.37 -20.52 -8.14
N ILE A 354 -10.43 -19.90 -8.66
CA ILE A 354 -11.82 -20.26 -8.32
C ILE A 354 -12.15 -21.75 -8.56
N PRO A 355 -11.62 -22.43 -9.61
CA PRO A 355 -11.85 -23.87 -9.80
C PRO A 355 -11.22 -24.75 -8.71
N PHE A 356 -10.35 -24.22 -7.85
CA PHE A 356 -9.62 -24.97 -6.81
C PHE A 356 -10.09 -24.63 -5.39
N VAL A 357 -11.10 -23.79 -5.23
CA VAL A 357 -11.77 -23.43 -3.97
C VAL A 357 -13.15 -24.05 -3.95
#